data_796460871ee7fb12ee6b1059b9da43cf
#
_entry.id   796460871ee7fb12ee6b1059b9da43cf
#
_cell.length_a   1.000
_cell.length_b   1.000
_cell.length_c   1.000
_cell.angle_alpha   90.00
_cell.angle_beta   90.00
_cell.angle_gamma   90.00
#
_symmetry.space_group_name_H-M   'P 1'
#
loop_
_entity.id
_entity.type
_entity.pdbx_description
1 polymer ?
#
loop_
_entity_poly.entity_id
_entity_poly.type
_entity_poly.pdbx_seq_one_letter_code
_entity_poly.pdbx_strand_id
1 'polypeptide(L)'
;MEAQVKQPTTLEEQLELLSRRGMSLDKPLALQWLSNVSYYRLSGYWYPYRVLAASDDPKKPVPLDDFVDGTSFCEVASLYEFDRKLRALVHDGMERIEVALRTRVGEWITQHGALAYRESSLFREGFDHVAWLARVYSRVARAKSSNAAIRHYENKYGHYPFWVVAEVLDFSDISRLFSGLPVDVQHSISADFGFRVAVDKLTPKQKKSYYDQDPLARWCEQLTIVRNVCAHHARLFNRNFMPVSTNAFRTITALSSLPDGQSEKLYGALLVMAFMLRTISPGTTWPSKLTGLIQKDFENLSLRSITEMGFPDNWEASLVPPYLA
;
A
#
# COMPACT_ATOMS: atom_id res chain seq x y z
N MET A 1 5.45 36.01 -15.30
CA MET A 1 4.36 35.57 -16.21
C MET A 1 3.54 34.52 -15.45
N GLU A 2 2.28 34.81 -15.21
CA GLU A 2 1.38 33.77 -14.65
C GLU A 2 1.28 32.62 -15.67
N ALA A 3 1.47 31.39 -15.17
CA ALA A 3 1.32 30.20 -16.00
C ALA A 3 -0.15 30.07 -16.40
N GLN A 4 -0.44 30.25 -17.70
CA GLN A 4 -1.78 30.16 -18.23
C GLN A 4 -2.30 28.72 -18.09
N VAL A 5 -3.49 28.56 -17.50
CA VAL A 5 -4.13 27.23 -17.36
C VAL A 5 -4.36 26.64 -18.76
N LYS A 6 -4.01 25.35 -18.93
CA LYS A 6 -4.24 24.66 -20.21
C LYS A 6 -5.73 24.62 -20.53
N GLN A 7 -6.07 24.89 -21.78
CA GLN A 7 -7.44 24.83 -22.26
C GLN A 7 -7.90 23.36 -22.40
N PRO A 8 -9.21 23.08 -22.21
CA PRO A 8 -9.76 21.74 -22.45
C PRO A 8 -9.63 21.38 -23.93
N THR A 9 -9.45 20.09 -24.21
CA THR A 9 -9.32 19.52 -25.55
C THR A 9 -10.44 18.51 -25.81
N THR A 10 -10.91 18.43 -27.06
CA THR A 10 -11.84 17.39 -27.49
C THR A 10 -11.17 16.02 -27.56
N LEU A 11 -11.96 14.95 -27.70
CA LEU A 11 -11.42 13.60 -27.84
C LEU A 11 -10.59 13.45 -29.12
N GLU A 12 -11.01 14.07 -30.20
CA GLU A 12 -10.31 14.09 -31.48
C GLU A 12 -8.93 14.77 -31.34
N GLU A 13 -8.89 15.96 -30.74
CA GLU A 13 -7.63 16.68 -30.47
C GLU A 13 -6.70 15.88 -29.58
N GLN A 14 -7.23 15.12 -28.59
CA GLN A 14 -6.44 14.24 -27.73
C GLN A 14 -5.82 13.09 -28.53
N LEU A 15 -6.57 12.45 -29.43
CA LEU A 15 -6.07 11.40 -30.31
C LEU A 15 -4.97 11.91 -31.24
N GLU A 16 -5.20 13.06 -31.90
CA GLU A 16 -4.20 13.69 -32.75
C GLU A 16 -2.93 14.04 -32.01
N LEU A 17 -3.05 14.52 -30.76
CA LEU A 17 -1.91 14.83 -29.90
C LEU A 17 -1.09 13.57 -29.57
N LEU A 18 -1.75 12.46 -29.19
CA LEU A 18 -1.09 11.20 -28.91
C LEU A 18 -0.38 10.62 -30.13
N SER A 19 -1.06 10.64 -31.30
CA SER A 19 -0.48 10.19 -32.57
C SER A 19 0.74 11.03 -32.98
N ARG A 20 0.65 12.34 -32.87
CA ARG A 20 1.76 13.26 -33.20
C ARG A 20 2.99 13.05 -32.32
N ARG A 21 2.77 12.60 -31.06
CA ARG A 21 3.84 12.26 -30.12
C ARG A 21 4.41 10.85 -30.32
N GLY A 22 4.01 10.14 -31.36
CA GLY A 22 4.55 8.84 -31.72
C GLY A 22 3.81 7.63 -31.13
N MET A 23 2.61 7.80 -30.53
CA MET A 23 1.81 6.67 -30.07
C MET A 23 1.02 6.03 -31.19
N SER A 24 1.13 4.72 -31.37
CA SER A 24 0.29 3.95 -32.26
C SER A 24 -1.13 3.82 -31.67
N LEU A 25 -2.17 4.14 -32.45
CA LEU A 25 -3.56 4.20 -32.02
C LEU A 25 -4.45 3.23 -32.79
N ASP A 26 -5.17 2.38 -32.07
CA ASP A 26 -6.46 1.86 -32.50
C ASP A 26 -7.52 2.92 -32.14
N LYS A 27 -7.99 3.67 -33.13
CA LYS A 27 -8.88 4.82 -32.87
C LYS A 27 -10.19 4.46 -32.18
N PRO A 28 -10.94 3.40 -32.57
CA PRO A 28 -12.14 2.97 -31.86
C PRO A 28 -11.86 2.65 -30.39
N LEU A 29 -10.84 1.86 -30.11
CA LEU A 29 -10.42 1.51 -28.76
C LEU A 29 -10.03 2.75 -27.95
N ALA A 30 -9.20 3.62 -28.52
CA ALA A 30 -8.70 4.81 -27.83
C ALA A 30 -9.85 5.79 -27.50
N LEU A 31 -10.81 6.00 -28.41
CA LEU A 31 -12.01 6.81 -28.15
C LEU A 31 -12.84 6.22 -27.00
N GLN A 32 -13.07 4.91 -26.99
CA GLN A 32 -13.80 4.24 -25.92
C GLN A 32 -13.12 4.45 -24.56
N TRP A 33 -11.80 4.30 -24.49
CA TRP A 33 -11.05 4.49 -23.26
C TRP A 33 -11.02 5.95 -22.80
N LEU A 34 -10.74 6.89 -23.68
CA LEU A 34 -10.70 8.31 -23.36
C LEU A 34 -12.05 8.83 -22.86
N SER A 35 -13.16 8.31 -23.41
CA SER A 35 -14.51 8.66 -22.97
C SER A 35 -14.84 8.15 -21.56
N ASN A 36 -14.29 6.98 -21.14
CA ASN A 36 -14.65 6.34 -19.89
C ASN A 36 -13.63 6.55 -18.77
N VAL A 37 -12.33 6.72 -19.12
CA VAL A 37 -11.23 6.80 -18.14
C VAL A 37 -10.61 8.19 -18.07
N SER A 38 -10.80 9.02 -19.07
CA SER A 38 -10.25 10.35 -19.31
C SER A 38 -8.75 10.38 -19.66
N TYR A 39 -8.39 11.38 -20.48
CA TYR A 39 -7.02 11.68 -20.88
C TYR A 39 -6.10 11.88 -19.66
N TYR A 40 -6.54 12.69 -18.69
CA TYR A 40 -5.72 13.03 -17.52
C TYR A 40 -5.38 11.79 -16.70
N ARG A 41 -6.31 10.87 -16.48
CA ARG A 41 -6.05 9.64 -15.75
C ARG A 41 -5.12 8.70 -16.52
N LEU A 42 -5.34 8.51 -17.82
CA LEU A 42 -4.49 7.67 -18.66
C LEU A 42 -3.08 8.27 -18.84
N SER A 43 -2.92 9.59 -18.74
CA SER A 43 -1.61 10.23 -18.83
C SER A 43 -0.61 9.73 -17.79
N GLY A 44 -1.10 9.33 -16.62
CA GLY A 44 -0.28 8.68 -15.61
C GLY A 44 0.30 7.32 -16.05
N TYR A 45 -0.35 6.61 -16.98
CA TYR A 45 0.08 5.29 -17.44
C TYR A 45 0.94 5.35 -18.69
N TRP A 46 0.79 6.35 -19.58
CA TRP A 46 1.74 6.54 -20.67
C TRP A 46 2.95 7.40 -20.32
N TYR A 47 2.97 8.06 -19.14
CA TYR A 47 4.12 8.83 -18.70
C TYR A 47 5.43 8.02 -18.68
N PRO A 48 5.46 6.74 -18.23
CA PRO A 48 6.66 5.90 -18.27
C PRO A 48 7.15 5.53 -19.67
N TYR A 49 6.34 5.76 -20.71
CA TYR A 49 6.69 5.50 -22.11
C TYR A 49 7.27 6.73 -22.82
N ARG A 50 7.46 7.84 -22.12
CA ARG A 50 8.06 9.04 -22.71
C ARG A 50 9.56 8.85 -22.90
N VAL A 51 10.09 9.45 -23.98
CA VAL A 51 11.52 9.57 -24.20
C VAL A 51 12.14 10.40 -23.08
N LEU A 52 13.26 9.93 -22.55
CA LEU A 52 14.00 10.62 -21.50
C LEU A 52 15.22 11.31 -22.10
N ALA A 53 15.28 12.65 -22.02
CA ALA A 53 16.44 13.41 -22.39
C ALA A 53 17.44 13.48 -21.22
N ALA A 54 18.72 13.55 -21.54
CA ALA A 54 19.77 13.83 -20.56
C ALA A 54 19.51 15.19 -19.89
N SER A 55 19.80 15.27 -18.60
CA SER A 55 19.77 16.51 -17.82
C SER A 55 21.12 16.73 -17.13
N ASP A 56 21.29 17.89 -16.52
CA ASP A 56 22.50 18.21 -15.73
C ASP A 56 22.69 17.25 -14.54
N ASP A 57 21.61 16.65 -14.04
CA ASP A 57 21.63 15.57 -13.05
C ASP A 57 21.28 14.23 -13.73
N PRO A 58 22.25 13.32 -13.94
CA PRO A 58 22.00 12.02 -14.56
C PRO A 58 20.94 11.17 -13.85
N LYS A 59 20.67 11.45 -12.57
CA LYS A 59 19.63 10.76 -11.79
C LYS A 59 18.22 11.33 -12.00
N LYS A 60 18.11 12.43 -12.71
CA LYS A 60 16.83 13.13 -12.96
C LYS A 60 16.67 13.47 -14.45
N PRO A 61 16.60 12.47 -15.33
CA PRO A 61 16.35 12.72 -16.75
C PRO A 61 15.04 13.46 -16.94
N VAL A 62 14.97 14.32 -17.96
CA VAL A 62 13.77 15.10 -18.26
C VAL A 62 12.92 14.34 -19.28
N PRO A 63 11.67 14.01 -18.94
CA PRO A 63 10.76 13.36 -19.89
C PRO A 63 10.33 14.36 -20.97
N LEU A 64 10.57 14.01 -22.22
CA LEU A 64 10.10 14.72 -23.39
C LEU A 64 8.60 14.46 -23.61
N ASP A 65 8.00 15.18 -24.56
CA ASP A 65 6.60 14.96 -24.91
C ASP A 65 6.40 13.73 -25.80
N ASP A 66 7.42 13.32 -26.53
CA ASP A 66 7.40 12.19 -27.46
C ASP A 66 7.48 10.85 -26.72
N PHE A 67 6.90 9.82 -27.31
CA PHE A 67 6.95 8.46 -26.79
C PHE A 67 8.11 7.67 -27.41
N VAL A 68 8.59 6.66 -26.68
CA VAL A 68 9.58 5.72 -27.19
C VAL A 68 8.96 4.88 -28.32
N ASP A 69 9.81 4.46 -29.28
CA ASP A 69 9.38 3.66 -30.41
C ASP A 69 8.65 2.40 -29.96
N GLY A 70 7.59 2.02 -30.67
CA GLY A 70 6.76 0.87 -30.36
C GLY A 70 5.65 1.14 -29.32
N THR A 71 5.58 2.34 -28.73
CA THR A 71 4.51 2.68 -27.79
C THR A 71 3.14 2.62 -28.50
N SER A 72 2.22 1.82 -27.96
CA SER A 72 0.86 1.73 -28.45
C SER A 72 -0.17 2.06 -27.37
N PHE A 73 -1.32 2.57 -27.78
CA PHE A 73 -2.44 2.83 -26.87
C PHE A 73 -2.95 1.53 -26.24
N CYS A 74 -2.92 0.43 -26.97
CA CYS A 74 -3.31 -0.90 -26.48
C CYS A 74 -2.42 -1.34 -25.30
N GLU A 75 -1.10 -1.14 -25.39
CA GLU A 75 -0.19 -1.48 -24.29
C GLU A 75 -0.43 -0.60 -23.05
N VAL A 76 -0.68 0.69 -23.24
CA VAL A 76 -1.05 1.60 -22.13
C VAL A 76 -2.36 1.18 -21.47
N ALA A 77 -3.37 0.81 -22.26
CA ALA A 77 -4.64 0.30 -21.75
C ALA A 77 -4.45 -1.02 -20.98
N SER A 78 -3.60 -1.92 -21.47
CA SER A 78 -3.25 -3.18 -20.80
C SER A 78 -2.53 -2.92 -19.47
N LEU A 79 -1.61 -1.96 -19.42
CA LEU A 79 -0.96 -1.53 -18.16
C LEU A 79 -1.99 -0.97 -17.16
N TYR A 80 -2.94 -0.16 -17.63
CA TYR A 80 -4.01 0.35 -16.78
C TYR A 80 -4.86 -0.79 -16.19
N GLU A 81 -5.26 -1.76 -17.02
CA GLU A 81 -6.05 -2.92 -16.59
C GLU A 81 -5.27 -3.82 -15.61
N PHE A 82 -3.99 -4.06 -15.88
CA PHE A 82 -3.12 -4.74 -14.92
C PHE A 82 -3.13 -4.03 -13.56
N ASP A 83 -2.86 -2.72 -13.55
CA ASP A 83 -2.80 -1.91 -12.32
C ASP A 83 -4.16 -1.86 -11.61
N ARG A 84 -5.28 -1.84 -12.35
CA ARG A 84 -6.63 -1.94 -11.78
C ARG A 84 -6.85 -3.26 -11.06
N LYS A 85 -6.47 -4.38 -11.69
CA LYS A 85 -6.56 -5.71 -11.08
C LYS A 85 -5.63 -5.85 -9.88
N LEU A 86 -4.42 -5.30 -9.97
CA LEU A 86 -3.45 -5.27 -8.88
C LEU A 86 -3.98 -4.51 -7.67
N ARG A 87 -4.57 -3.33 -7.87
CA ARG A 87 -5.23 -2.57 -6.79
C ARG A 87 -6.37 -3.36 -6.13
N ALA A 88 -7.18 -4.05 -6.89
CA ALA A 88 -8.27 -4.88 -6.35
C ALA A 88 -7.71 -6.04 -5.50
N LEU A 89 -6.66 -6.69 -5.96
CA LEU A 89 -6.01 -7.79 -5.23
C LEU A 89 -5.32 -7.27 -3.95
N VAL A 90 -4.63 -6.13 -4.02
CA VAL A 90 -4.04 -5.48 -2.84
C VAL A 90 -5.13 -5.12 -1.83
N HIS A 91 -6.25 -4.60 -2.29
CA HIS A 91 -7.37 -4.24 -1.40
C HIS A 91 -7.95 -5.47 -0.68
N ASP A 92 -8.15 -6.59 -1.38
CA ASP A 92 -8.57 -7.88 -0.80
C ASP A 92 -7.60 -8.39 0.29
N GLY A 93 -6.29 -8.30 0.05
CA GLY A 93 -5.29 -8.67 1.06
C GLY A 93 -5.28 -7.71 2.26
N MET A 94 -5.40 -6.42 2.00
CA MET A 94 -5.39 -5.39 3.05
C MET A 94 -6.61 -5.47 3.97
N GLU A 95 -7.79 -5.81 3.46
CA GLU A 95 -8.99 -6.03 4.28
C GLU A 95 -8.73 -7.06 5.40
N ARG A 96 -8.14 -8.20 5.05
CA ARG A 96 -7.82 -9.25 6.01
C ARG A 96 -6.75 -8.83 7.03
N ILE A 97 -5.72 -8.12 6.57
CA ILE A 97 -4.66 -7.59 7.43
C ILE A 97 -5.24 -6.54 8.40
N GLU A 98 -6.11 -5.65 7.91
CA GLU A 98 -6.78 -4.64 8.72
C GLU A 98 -7.60 -5.27 9.83
N VAL A 99 -8.45 -6.25 9.51
CA VAL A 99 -9.28 -6.97 10.49
C VAL A 99 -8.40 -7.68 11.52
N ALA A 100 -7.35 -8.38 11.09
CA ALA A 100 -6.47 -9.10 12.00
C ALA A 100 -5.70 -8.16 12.95
N LEU A 101 -5.14 -7.05 12.44
CA LEU A 101 -4.43 -6.07 13.28
C LEU A 101 -5.39 -5.41 14.28
N ARG A 102 -6.59 -5.03 13.82
CA ARG A 102 -7.66 -4.48 14.67
C ARG A 102 -8.01 -5.43 15.82
N THR A 103 -8.14 -6.73 15.51
CA THR A 103 -8.44 -7.76 16.50
C THR A 103 -7.33 -7.87 17.53
N ARG A 104 -6.06 -8.02 17.14
CA ARG A 104 -4.94 -8.17 18.07
C ARG A 104 -4.74 -6.96 18.96
N VAL A 105 -4.79 -5.77 18.38
CA VAL A 105 -4.72 -4.51 19.15
C VAL A 105 -5.92 -4.39 20.09
N GLY A 106 -7.11 -4.77 19.64
CA GLY A 106 -8.33 -4.75 20.43
C GLY A 106 -8.30 -5.72 21.60
N GLU A 107 -7.82 -6.94 21.40
CA GLU A 107 -7.64 -7.94 22.44
C GLU A 107 -6.75 -7.41 23.58
N TRP A 108 -5.60 -6.83 23.22
CA TRP A 108 -4.71 -6.26 24.22
C TRP A 108 -5.34 -5.11 25.00
N ILE A 109 -5.98 -4.15 24.32
CA ILE A 109 -6.63 -3.01 25.00
C ILE A 109 -7.74 -3.47 25.93
N THR A 110 -8.56 -4.41 25.50
CA THR A 110 -9.73 -4.84 26.28
C THR A 110 -9.37 -5.68 27.51
N GLN A 111 -8.17 -6.28 27.57
CA GLN A 111 -7.63 -6.88 28.80
C GLN A 111 -7.46 -5.86 29.93
N HIS A 112 -7.27 -4.58 29.59
CA HIS A 112 -7.15 -3.49 30.56
C HIS A 112 -8.52 -2.81 30.87
N GLY A 113 -9.57 -3.19 30.16
CA GLY A 113 -10.91 -2.68 30.34
C GLY A 113 -11.57 -2.19 29.04
N ALA A 114 -12.89 -2.17 29.05
CA ALA A 114 -13.68 -1.78 27.85
C ALA A 114 -13.36 -0.36 27.32
N LEU A 115 -12.98 0.56 28.20
CA LEU A 115 -12.69 1.96 27.92
C LEU A 115 -11.20 2.30 28.02
N ALA A 116 -10.34 1.31 28.21
CA ALA A 116 -8.90 1.50 28.44
C ALA A 116 -8.18 2.26 27.32
N TYR A 117 -8.70 2.23 26.10
CA TYR A 117 -8.18 3.05 25.00
C TYR A 117 -8.16 4.58 25.29
N ARG A 118 -8.86 5.04 26.32
CA ARG A 118 -8.88 6.45 26.77
C ARG A 118 -7.74 6.80 27.72
N GLU A 119 -7.07 5.82 28.26
CA GLU A 119 -6.04 5.98 29.29
C GLU A 119 -4.67 6.16 28.63
N SER A 120 -4.15 7.39 28.64
CA SER A 120 -2.85 7.70 28.00
C SER A 120 -1.68 6.95 28.62
N SER A 121 -1.78 6.55 29.90
CA SER A 121 -0.74 5.81 30.63
C SER A 121 -0.51 4.39 30.09
N LEU A 122 -1.42 3.82 29.32
CA LEU A 122 -1.28 2.51 28.67
C LEU A 122 -0.40 2.56 27.42
N PHE A 123 -0.07 3.73 26.92
CA PHE A 123 0.65 3.90 25.68
C PHE A 123 2.10 4.35 25.94
N ARG A 124 2.96 4.06 24.97
CA ARG A 124 4.38 4.45 25.07
C ARG A 124 4.56 5.95 25.12
N GLU A 125 5.65 6.38 25.77
CA GLU A 125 6.08 7.76 25.75
C GLU A 125 6.28 8.27 24.29
N GLY A 126 5.88 9.50 24.04
CA GLY A 126 5.93 10.13 22.70
C GLY A 126 4.79 9.75 21.75
N PHE A 127 3.86 8.87 22.15
CA PHE A 127 2.63 8.67 21.40
C PHE A 127 1.66 9.84 21.63
N ASP A 128 1.27 10.54 20.57
CA ASP A 128 0.27 11.60 20.65
C ASP A 128 -1.14 10.99 20.80
N HIS A 129 -1.40 10.50 22.02
CA HIS A 129 -2.66 9.87 22.39
C HIS A 129 -3.83 10.86 22.27
N VAL A 130 -3.63 12.15 22.60
CA VAL A 130 -4.68 13.18 22.53
C VAL A 130 -5.14 13.37 21.09
N ALA A 131 -4.21 13.55 20.16
CA ALA A 131 -4.55 13.69 18.74
C ALA A 131 -5.17 12.41 18.17
N TRP A 132 -4.73 11.22 18.60
CA TRP A 132 -5.35 9.96 18.20
C TRP A 132 -6.78 9.86 18.73
N LEU A 133 -7.02 10.15 20.01
CA LEU A 133 -8.34 10.09 20.62
C LEU A 133 -9.32 11.11 20.01
N ALA A 134 -8.84 12.31 19.64
CA ALA A 134 -9.65 13.28 18.90
C ALA A 134 -10.14 12.74 17.55
N ARG A 135 -9.29 11.96 16.85
CA ARG A 135 -9.71 11.26 15.60
C ARG A 135 -10.77 10.21 15.89
N VAL A 136 -10.60 9.40 16.94
CA VAL A 136 -11.61 8.41 17.36
C VAL A 136 -12.97 9.08 17.53
N TYR A 137 -13.04 10.17 18.29
CA TYR A 137 -14.30 10.89 18.48
C TYR A 137 -14.87 11.47 17.18
N SER A 138 -14.02 11.95 16.30
CA SER A 138 -14.45 12.41 14.96
C SER A 138 -15.06 11.27 14.13
N ARG A 139 -14.44 10.05 14.16
CA ARG A 139 -14.98 8.85 13.49
C ARG A 139 -16.34 8.44 14.07
N VAL A 140 -16.42 8.37 15.40
CA VAL A 140 -17.67 8.07 16.12
C VAL A 140 -18.76 9.08 15.76
N ALA A 141 -18.46 10.37 15.80
CA ALA A 141 -19.44 11.43 15.48
C ALA A 141 -19.99 11.28 14.04
N ARG A 142 -19.12 10.98 13.07
CA ARG A 142 -19.57 10.73 11.69
C ARG A 142 -20.41 9.46 11.55
N ALA A 143 -20.10 8.42 12.32
CA ALA A 143 -20.80 7.15 12.26
C ALA A 143 -22.18 7.17 12.96
N LYS A 144 -22.49 8.16 13.80
CA LYS A 144 -23.77 8.25 14.56
C LYS A 144 -25.02 8.13 13.67
N SER A 145 -24.99 8.70 12.47
CA SER A 145 -26.14 8.64 11.55
C SER A 145 -26.34 7.29 10.86
N SER A 146 -25.28 6.52 10.63
CA SER A 146 -25.29 5.32 9.79
C SER A 146 -25.03 4.01 10.54
N ASN A 147 -24.31 4.04 11.68
CA ASN A 147 -23.91 2.83 12.39
C ASN A 147 -24.88 2.53 13.57
N ALA A 148 -25.54 1.36 13.50
CA ALA A 148 -26.53 0.95 14.51
C ALA A 148 -25.90 0.68 15.89
N ALA A 149 -24.68 0.11 15.93
CA ALA A 149 -24.00 -0.17 17.19
C ALA A 149 -23.61 1.13 17.91
N ILE A 150 -23.06 2.12 17.18
CA ILE A 150 -22.75 3.44 17.75
C ILE A 150 -24.01 4.08 18.35
N ARG A 151 -25.14 4.09 17.63
CA ARG A 151 -26.41 4.63 18.16
C ARG A 151 -26.90 3.87 19.38
N HIS A 152 -26.81 2.54 19.38
CA HIS A 152 -27.24 1.72 20.52
C HIS A 152 -26.43 2.06 21.78
N TYR A 153 -25.10 2.13 21.67
CA TYR A 153 -24.21 2.42 22.80
C TYR A 153 -24.37 3.87 23.29
N GLU A 154 -24.56 4.83 22.38
CA GLU A 154 -24.87 6.23 22.73
C GLU A 154 -26.12 6.32 23.61
N ASN A 155 -27.23 5.75 23.12
CA ASN A 155 -28.54 5.90 23.76
C ASN A 155 -28.65 5.12 25.07
N LYS A 156 -27.99 3.96 25.17
CA LYS A 156 -28.16 3.07 26.31
C LYS A 156 -27.10 3.28 27.40
N TYR A 157 -25.85 3.59 27.00
CA TYR A 157 -24.75 3.59 27.94
C TYR A 157 -24.00 4.94 28.01
N GLY A 158 -24.13 5.80 27.00
CA GLY A 158 -23.36 7.06 26.89
C GLY A 158 -21.85 6.87 26.68
N HIS A 159 -21.40 5.62 26.53
CA HIS A 159 -19.99 5.25 26.38
C HIS A 159 -19.83 4.22 25.26
N TYR A 160 -18.65 4.22 24.64
CA TYR A 160 -18.32 3.30 23.55
C TYR A 160 -17.16 2.40 23.98
N PRO A 161 -17.38 1.10 24.18
CA PRO A 161 -16.29 0.14 24.38
C PRO A 161 -15.37 0.08 23.16
N PHE A 162 -14.13 -0.32 23.34
CA PHE A 162 -13.16 -0.34 22.24
C PHE A 162 -13.63 -1.17 21.05
N TRP A 163 -14.26 -2.34 21.26
CA TRP A 163 -14.76 -3.19 20.17
C TRP A 163 -15.87 -2.53 19.32
N VAL A 164 -16.58 -1.54 19.85
CA VAL A 164 -17.56 -0.73 19.08
C VAL A 164 -16.86 0.40 18.34
N VAL A 165 -15.91 1.05 19.01
CA VAL A 165 -15.09 2.10 18.40
C VAL A 165 -14.25 1.56 17.26
N ALA A 166 -13.63 0.41 17.43
CA ALA A 166 -12.76 -0.23 16.45
C ALA A 166 -13.45 -0.47 15.11
N GLU A 167 -14.77 -0.72 15.08
CA GLU A 167 -15.54 -0.93 13.85
C GLU A 167 -15.69 0.33 12.98
N VAL A 168 -15.49 1.51 13.55
CA VAL A 168 -15.57 2.79 12.80
C VAL A 168 -14.21 3.44 12.53
N LEU A 169 -13.13 2.82 13.02
CA LEU A 169 -11.76 3.22 12.72
C LEU A 169 -11.31 2.64 11.39
N ASP A 170 -10.53 3.39 10.63
CA ASP A 170 -9.86 2.87 9.44
C ASP A 170 -8.47 2.30 9.77
N PHE A 171 -7.83 1.68 8.77
CA PHE A 171 -6.52 1.07 8.95
C PHE A 171 -5.46 2.08 9.45
N SER A 172 -5.55 3.34 9.04
CA SER A 172 -4.59 4.36 9.50
C SER A 172 -4.72 4.65 11.00
N ASP A 173 -5.95 4.64 11.52
CA ASP A 173 -6.20 4.86 12.93
C ASP A 173 -5.71 3.67 13.77
N ILE A 174 -5.89 2.44 13.30
CA ILE A 174 -5.42 1.20 13.93
C ILE A 174 -3.89 1.08 13.85
N SER A 175 -3.28 1.39 12.70
CA SER A 175 -1.83 1.41 12.52
C SER A 175 -1.16 2.40 13.49
N ARG A 176 -1.74 3.60 13.65
CA ARG A 176 -1.25 4.58 14.62
C ARG A 176 -1.41 4.09 16.06
N LEU A 177 -2.54 3.48 16.38
CA LEU A 177 -2.74 2.90 17.70
C LEU A 177 -1.72 1.81 18.01
N PHE A 178 -1.48 0.89 17.06
CA PHE A 178 -0.45 -0.14 17.16
C PHE A 178 0.93 0.46 17.43
N SER A 179 1.31 1.50 16.69
CA SER A 179 2.60 2.19 16.91
C SER A 179 2.69 2.90 18.28
N GLY A 180 1.57 3.19 18.91
CA GLY A 180 1.46 3.80 20.24
C GLY A 180 1.50 2.80 21.40
N LEU A 181 1.36 1.50 21.14
CA LEU A 181 1.44 0.47 22.20
C LEU A 181 2.86 0.37 22.79
N PRO A 182 3.05 -0.14 24.00
CA PRO A 182 4.36 -0.51 24.53
C PRO A 182 5.11 -1.41 23.55
N VAL A 183 6.44 -1.26 23.49
CA VAL A 183 7.25 -1.93 22.44
C VAL A 183 7.24 -3.46 22.58
N ASP A 184 7.22 -3.99 23.77
CA ASP A 184 7.07 -5.42 24.05
C ASP A 184 5.74 -5.98 23.53
N VAL A 185 4.67 -5.19 23.66
CA VAL A 185 3.34 -5.53 23.10
C VAL A 185 3.36 -5.48 21.56
N GLN A 186 4.03 -4.47 20.98
CA GLN A 186 4.22 -4.42 19.54
C GLN A 186 4.96 -5.67 19.05
N HIS A 187 6.04 -6.09 19.72
CA HIS A 187 6.78 -7.32 19.39
C HIS A 187 5.92 -8.58 19.53
N SER A 188 5.08 -8.65 20.57
CA SER A 188 4.18 -9.78 20.76
C SER A 188 3.18 -9.90 19.60
N ILE A 189 2.50 -8.79 19.25
CA ILE A 189 1.56 -8.76 18.13
C ILE A 189 2.28 -9.04 16.79
N SER A 190 3.48 -8.51 16.60
CA SER A 190 4.31 -8.78 15.43
C SER A 190 4.66 -10.28 15.30
N ALA A 191 4.99 -10.93 16.42
CA ALA A 191 5.25 -12.37 16.48
C ALA A 191 3.99 -13.21 16.14
N ASP A 192 2.79 -12.74 16.51
CA ASP A 192 1.52 -13.38 16.15
C ASP A 192 1.26 -13.33 14.64
N PHE A 193 1.79 -12.34 13.94
CA PHE A 193 1.81 -12.28 12.47
C PHE A 193 2.96 -13.06 11.84
N GLY A 194 3.77 -13.76 12.63
CA GLY A 194 4.88 -14.58 12.16
C GLY A 194 6.24 -13.86 12.12
N PHE A 195 6.32 -12.57 12.42
CA PHE A 195 7.57 -11.81 12.36
C PHE A 195 8.47 -12.14 13.57
N ARG A 196 9.33 -13.14 13.40
CA ARG A 196 10.33 -13.55 14.39
C ARG A 196 11.71 -13.10 13.96
N VAL A 197 12.08 -11.88 14.34
CA VAL A 197 13.36 -11.25 13.99
C VAL A 197 14.50 -11.95 14.72
N ALA A 198 15.56 -12.36 13.99
CA ALA A 198 16.79 -12.87 14.58
C ALA A 198 17.67 -11.70 15.04
N VAL A 199 17.41 -11.24 16.28
CA VAL A 199 18.04 -10.03 16.84
C VAL A 199 19.57 -10.15 16.96
N ASP A 200 20.09 -11.36 17.11
CA ASP A 200 21.52 -11.66 17.13
C ASP A 200 22.22 -11.25 15.83
N LYS A 201 21.53 -11.31 14.69
CA LYS A 201 22.04 -10.91 13.37
C LYS A 201 22.04 -9.40 13.11
N LEU A 202 21.43 -8.61 13.99
CA LEU A 202 21.35 -7.16 13.86
C LEU A 202 22.60 -6.47 14.37
N THR A 203 23.03 -5.40 13.69
CA THR A 203 24.08 -4.50 14.18
C THR A 203 23.62 -3.76 15.44
N PRO A 204 24.53 -3.18 16.26
CA PRO A 204 24.14 -2.42 17.47
C PRO A 204 23.13 -1.30 17.16
N LYS A 205 23.30 -0.57 16.06
CA LYS A 205 22.37 0.49 15.64
C LYS A 205 20.99 -0.07 15.28
N GLN A 206 20.94 -1.20 14.57
CA GLN A 206 19.68 -1.85 14.20
C GLN A 206 18.97 -2.45 15.43
N LYS A 207 19.73 -3.02 16.40
CA LYS A 207 19.18 -3.49 17.68
C LYS A 207 18.54 -2.35 18.45
N LYS A 208 19.21 -1.19 18.54
CA LYS A 208 18.64 -0.01 19.18
C LYS A 208 17.32 0.35 18.55
N SER A 209 17.27 0.48 17.20
CA SER A 209 16.03 0.81 16.47
C SER A 209 14.91 -0.21 16.70
N TYR A 210 15.25 -1.51 16.75
CA TYR A 210 14.31 -2.60 17.02
C TYR A 210 13.71 -2.50 18.44
N TYR A 211 14.51 -2.18 19.45
CA TYR A 211 14.02 -2.00 20.82
C TYR A 211 13.32 -0.65 21.05
N ASP A 212 13.55 0.35 20.21
CA ASP A 212 12.83 1.62 20.25
C ASP A 212 11.41 1.48 19.67
N GLN A 213 11.22 0.66 18.63
CA GLN A 213 9.92 0.42 17.99
C GLN A 213 9.96 -0.88 17.17
N ASP A 214 8.87 -1.66 17.21
CA ASP A 214 8.76 -2.83 16.33
C ASP A 214 8.74 -2.42 14.85
N PRO A 215 9.49 -3.13 13.98
CA PRO A 215 9.53 -2.84 12.55
C PRO A 215 8.16 -2.86 11.87
N LEU A 216 7.23 -3.74 12.33
CA LEU A 216 5.89 -3.84 11.76
C LEU A 216 5.12 -2.52 11.85
N ALA A 217 5.38 -1.68 12.88
CA ALA A 217 4.71 -0.40 12.99
C ALA A 217 4.98 0.51 11.79
N ARG A 218 6.23 0.57 11.31
CA ARG A 218 6.60 1.34 10.10
C ARG A 218 6.07 0.69 8.83
N TRP A 219 6.03 -0.64 8.76
CA TRP A 219 5.41 -1.33 7.64
C TRP A 219 3.90 -1.08 7.58
N CYS A 220 3.20 -1.04 8.70
CA CYS A 220 1.77 -0.67 8.75
C CYS A 220 1.53 0.77 8.27
N GLU A 221 2.42 1.72 8.56
CA GLU A 221 2.35 3.07 8.00
C GLU A 221 2.47 3.06 6.45
N GLN A 222 3.45 2.33 5.88
CA GLN A 222 3.61 2.20 4.45
C GLN A 222 2.40 1.49 3.82
N LEU A 223 1.92 0.40 4.42
CA LEU A 223 0.73 -0.33 3.98
C LEU A 223 -0.53 0.55 4.00
N THR A 224 -0.64 1.47 4.96
CA THR A 224 -1.71 2.49 4.97
C THR A 224 -1.68 3.35 3.70
N ILE A 225 -0.50 3.78 3.28
CA ILE A 225 -0.34 4.57 2.04
C ILE A 225 -0.71 3.73 0.82
N VAL A 226 -0.23 2.48 0.75
CA VAL A 226 -0.54 1.54 -0.35
C VAL A 226 -2.05 1.31 -0.44
N ARG A 227 -2.70 1.02 0.69
CA ARG A 227 -4.16 0.82 0.78
C ARG A 227 -4.92 2.07 0.32
N ASN A 228 -4.49 3.26 0.74
CA ASN A 228 -5.15 4.50 0.36
C ASN A 228 -4.99 4.81 -1.13
N VAL A 229 -3.83 4.52 -1.74
CA VAL A 229 -3.63 4.59 -3.20
C VAL A 229 -4.65 3.70 -3.92
N CYS A 230 -4.88 2.48 -3.43
CA CYS A 230 -5.85 1.55 -4.00
C CYS A 230 -7.29 2.08 -3.83
N ALA A 231 -7.67 2.52 -2.62
CA ALA A 231 -9.00 3.02 -2.31
C ALA A 231 -9.40 4.28 -3.11
N HIS A 232 -8.42 5.15 -3.41
CA HIS A 232 -8.62 6.34 -4.24
C HIS A 232 -8.43 6.09 -5.74
N HIS A 233 -8.30 4.83 -6.16
CA HIS A 233 -8.10 4.42 -7.55
C HIS A 233 -6.88 5.10 -8.22
N ALA A 234 -5.90 5.55 -7.45
CA ALA A 234 -4.68 6.15 -7.98
C ALA A 234 -3.75 5.06 -8.55
N ARG A 235 -2.84 5.45 -9.45
CA ARG A 235 -1.86 4.52 -10.04
C ARG A 235 -0.97 3.93 -8.93
N LEU A 236 -0.89 2.60 -8.89
CA LEU A 236 -0.04 1.83 -7.99
C LEU A 236 1.29 1.45 -8.66
N PHE A 237 1.24 1.08 -9.93
CA PHE A 237 2.40 0.75 -10.76
C PHE A 237 3.45 1.86 -10.75
N ASN A 238 4.74 1.49 -10.64
CA ASN A 238 5.91 2.37 -10.70
C ASN A 238 5.81 3.59 -9.75
N ARG A 239 5.25 3.39 -8.55
CA ARG A 239 5.15 4.42 -7.52
C ARG A 239 6.22 4.22 -6.46
N ASN A 240 6.81 5.32 -5.97
CA ASN A 240 7.61 5.31 -4.76
C ASN A 240 6.72 5.60 -3.56
N PHE A 241 6.98 4.89 -2.48
CA PHE A 241 6.33 5.03 -1.19
C PHE A 241 7.31 5.61 -0.16
N MET A 242 6.83 5.93 1.02
CA MET A 242 7.69 6.30 2.14
C MET A 242 8.66 5.13 2.43
N PRO A 243 9.98 5.38 2.45
CA PRO A 243 10.95 4.34 2.70
C PRO A 243 10.78 3.69 4.09
N VAL A 244 10.85 2.36 4.15
CA VAL A 244 10.81 1.58 5.38
C VAL A 244 12.04 0.70 5.48
N SER A 245 12.68 0.65 6.66
CA SER A 245 13.85 -0.21 6.89
C SER A 245 13.48 -1.68 6.73
N THR A 246 14.32 -2.40 5.99
CA THR A 246 14.17 -3.84 5.73
C THR A 246 15.06 -4.70 6.62
N ASN A 247 16.04 -4.10 7.30
CA ASN A 247 17.12 -4.81 7.99
C ASN A 247 16.64 -5.88 8.97
N ALA A 248 15.65 -5.56 9.81
CA ALA A 248 15.13 -6.51 10.79
C ALA A 248 14.38 -7.65 10.11
N PHE A 249 13.50 -7.34 9.16
CA PHE A 249 12.69 -8.35 8.47
C PHE A 249 13.51 -9.24 7.55
N ARG A 250 14.61 -8.76 6.97
CA ARG A 250 15.54 -9.58 6.18
C ARG A 250 16.22 -10.69 6.98
N THR A 251 16.22 -10.63 8.31
CA THR A 251 16.71 -11.74 9.15
C THR A 251 15.77 -12.95 9.14
N ILE A 252 14.53 -12.75 8.69
CA ILE A 252 13.53 -13.80 8.49
C ILE A 252 13.72 -14.39 7.10
N THR A 253 14.00 -15.69 6.99
CA THR A 253 14.34 -16.36 5.73
C THR A 253 13.31 -16.08 4.61
N ALA A 254 12.02 -16.14 4.91
CA ALA A 254 10.95 -15.86 3.93
C ALA A 254 10.89 -14.41 3.43
N LEU A 255 11.60 -13.48 4.09
CA LEU A 255 11.67 -12.06 3.75
C LEU A 255 13.07 -11.62 3.32
N SER A 256 13.99 -12.56 3.11
CA SER A 256 15.39 -12.27 2.74
C SER A 256 15.53 -11.56 1.38
N SER A 257 14.54 -11.70 0.49
CA SER A 257 14.48 -11.03 -0.82
C SER A 257 14.04 -9.56 -0.76
N LEU A 258 13.66 -9.03 0.42
CA LEU A 258 13.47 -7.59 0.59
C LEU A 258 14.73 -6.84 0.15
N PRO A 259 14.60 -5.64 -0.45
CA PRO A 259 15.76 -4.85 -0.87
C PRO A 259 16.67 -4.54 0.32
N ASP A 260 17.95 -4.31 0.05
CA ASP A 260 18.90 -3.99 1.11
C ASP A 260 18.65 -2.59 1.70
N GLY A 261 18.78 -2.48 3.02
CA GLY A 261 18.65 -1.22 3.76
C GLY A 261 17.22 -0.73 3.92
N GLN A 262 16.52 -0.45 2.81
CA GLN A 262 15.15 0.08 2.85
C GLN A 262 14.31 -0.30 1.62
N SER A 263 13.00 -0.31 1.79
CA SER A 263 12.01 -0.54 0.73
C SER A 263 11.16 0.71 0.51
N GLU A 264 11.15 1.20 -0.73
CA GLU A 264 10.33 2.33 -1.18
C GLU A 264 9.46 1.97 -2.40
N LYS A 265 9.64 0.76 -2.96
CA LYS A 265 8.89 0.23 -4.09
C LYS A 265 7.81 -0.75 -3.63
N LEU A 266 6.88 -1.03 -4.52
CA LEU A 266 5.70 -1.84 -4.24
C LEU A 266 6.03 -3.28 -3.80
N TYR A 267 7.08 -3.89 -4.35
CA TYR A 267 7.47 -5.26 -4.07
C TYR A 267 7.56 -5.57 -2.57
N GLY A 268 8.26 -4.72 -1.80
CA GLY A 268 8.41 -4.95 -0.37
C GLY A 268 7.08 -4.99 0.37
N ALA A 269 6.16 -4.07 0.04
CA ALA A 269 4.80 -4.07 0.61
C ALA A 269 4.04 -5.36 0.26
N LEU A 270 4.10 -5.81 -1.01
CA LEU A 270 3.45 -7.05 -1.45
C LEU A 270 4.02 -8.29 -0.76
N LEU A 271 5.36 -8.35 -0.58
CA LEU A 271 6.01 -9.47 0.09
C LEU A 271 5.62 -9.54 1.58
N VAL A 272 5.61 -8.40 2.27
CA VAL A 272 5.17 -8.30 3.67
C VAL A 272 3.69 -8.67 3.80
N MET A 273 2.83 -8.21 2.90
CA MET A 273 1.42 -8.63 2.87
C MET A 273 1.27 -10.14 2.66
N ALA A 274 1.99 -10.72 1.70
CA ALA A 274 1.98 -12.16 1.45
C ALA A 274 2.41 -12.95 2.68
N PHE A 275 3.44 -12.47 3.39
CA PHE A 275 3.92 -13.08 4.61
C PHE A 275 2.86 -13.04 5.73
N MET A 276 2.25 -11.89 5.98
CA MET A 276 1.17 -11.75 6.97
C MET A 276 -0.03 -12.63 6.64
N LEU A 277 -0.46 -12.61 5.38
CA LEU A 277 -1.64 -13.36 4.93
C LEU A 277 -1.50 -14.87 5.11
N ARG A 278 -0.29 -15.44 4.99
CA ARG A 278 -0.06 -16.87 5.27
C ARG A 278 -0.38 -17.23 6.71
N THR A 279 -0.07 -16.35 7.64
CA THR A 279 -0.29 -16.57 9.07
C THR A 279 -1.75 -16.34 9.47
N ILE A 280 -2.35 -15.22 9.01
CA ILE A 280 -3.69 -14.82 9.42
C ILE A 280 -4.82 -15.46 8.61
N SER A 281 -4.51 -16.02 7.45
CA SER A 281 -5.46 -16.65 6.53
C SER A 281 -4.88 -17.95 5.98
N PRO A 282 -4.78 -19.01 6.82
CA PRO A 282 -4.21 -20.30 6.40
C PRO A 282 -4.89 -20.83 5.14
N GLY A 283 -4.10 -21.32 4.19
CA GLY A 283 -4.61 -21.78 2.89
C GLY A 283 -4.94 -20.64 1.90
N THR A 284 -4.54 -19.41 2.19
CA THR A 284 -4.75 -18.28 1.28
C THR A 284 -4.10 -18.53 -0.08
N THR A 285 -4.86 -18.26 -1.14
CA THR A 285 -4.37 -18.28 -2.53
C THR A 285 -3.89 -16.91 -3.00
N TRP A 286 -3.83 -15.91 -2.12
CA TRP A 286 -3.49 -14.55 -2.48
C TRP A 286 -2.12 -14.41 -3.14
N PRO A 287 -1.03 -15.03 -2.63
CA PRO A 287 0.28 -14.97 -3.28
C PRO A 287 0.28 -15.57 -4.68
N SER A 288 -0.39 -16.73 -4.86
CA SER A 288 -0.51 -17.37 -6.18
C SER A 288 -1.35 -16.55 -7.16
N LYS A 289 -2.40 -15.85 -6.69
CA LYS A 289 -3.18 -14.91 -7.51
C LYS A 289 -2.33 -13.73 -7.96
N LEU A 290 -1.47 -13.20 -7.06
CA LEU A 290 -0.55 -12.12 -7.39
C LEU A 290 0.47 -12.55 -8.45
N THR A 291 1.11 -13.71 -8.26
CA THR A 291 2.05 -14.28 -9.24
C THR A 291 1.37 -14.50 -10.60
N GLY A 292 0.20 -15.13 -10.61
CA GLY A 292 -0.55 -15.37 -11.86
C GLY A 292 -1.01 -14.10 -12.55
N LEU A 293 -1.38 -13.04 -11.80
CA LEU A 293 -1.71 -11.74 -12.37
C LEU A 293 -0.50 -11.11 -13.06
N ILE A 294 0.68 -11.16 -12.42
CA ILE A 294 1.91 -10.60 -12.99
C ILE A 294 2.28 -11.36 -14.27
N GLN A 295 2.35 -12.68 -14.22
CA GLN A 295 2.73 -13.53 -15.35
C GLN A 295 1.76 -13.38 -16.53
N LYS A 296 0.46 -13.31 -16.26
CA LYS A 296 -0.56 -13.24 -17.32
C LYS A 296 -0.72 -11.84 -17.93
N ASP A 297 -0.74 -10.80 -17.09
CA ASP A 297 -1.18 -9.48 -17.55
C ASP A 297 -0.02 -8.49 -17.66
N PHE A 298 1.09 -8.66 -16.90
CA PHE A 298 2.21 -7.73 -16.92
C PHE A 298 3.35 -8.17 -17.82
N GLU A 299 3.74 -9.43 -17.83
CA GLU A 299 4.87 -9.93 -18.65
C GLU A 299 4.62 -9.83 -20.17
N ASN A 300 3.37 -9.58 -20.57
CA ASN A 300 3.01 -9.30 -21.96
C ASN A 300 3.24 -7.82 -22.36
N LEU A 301 3.65 -6.94 -21.43
CA LEU A 301 3.95 -5.54 -21.71
C LEU A 301 5.40 -5.41 -22.19
N SER A 302 5.57 -5.23 -23.49
CA SER A 302 6.90 -5.32 -24.15
C SER A 302 7.87 -4.20 -23.73
N LEU A 303 7.35 -3.03 -23.36
CA LEU A 303 8.14 -1.85 -23.01
C LEU A 303 8.23 -1.58 -21.51
N ARG A 304 7.74 -2.50 -20.66
CA ARG A 304 7.76 -2.35 -19.21
C ARG A 304 8.52 -3.49 -18.54
N SER A 305 9.13 -3.18 -17.41
CA SER A 305 9.85 -4.15 -16.60
C SER A 305 9.25 -4.21 -15.19
N ILE A 306 9.15 -5.42 -14.63
CA ILE A 306 8.68 -5.64 -13.28
C ILE A 306 9.62 -5.01 -12.23
N THR A 307 10.89 -4.79 -12.59
CA THR A 307 11.87 -4.07 -11.76
C THR A 307 11.46 -2.62 -11.46
N GLU A 308 10.59 -2.02 -12.28
CA GLU A 308 10.01 -0.69 -12.03
C GLU A 308 9.18 -0.67 -10.74
N MET A 309 8.61 -1.82 -10.34
CA MET A 309 7.90 -2.01 -9.07
C MET A 309 8.82 -2.55 -7.96
N GLY A 310 10.12 -2.73 -8.23
CA GLY A 310 11.13 -3.17 -7.27
C GLY A 310 11.23 -4.68 -7.09
N PHE A 311 10.69 -5.48 -8.00
CA PHE A 311 10.81 -6.94 -7.97
C PHE A 311 12.25 -7.35 -8.31
N PRO A 312 12.89 -8.21 -7.49
CA PRO A 312 14.18 -8.79 -7.79
C PRO A 312 14.05 -9.96 -8.78
N ASP A 313 15.18 -10.42 -9.30
CA ASP A 313 15.21 -11.70 -10.01
C ASP A 313 14.71 -12.84 -9.09
N ASN A 314 14.05 -13.83 -9.65
CA ASN A 314 13.47 -15.00 -8.92
C ASN A 314 12.45 -14.60 -7.81
N TRP A 315 11.74 -13.52 -7.99
CA TRP A 315 10.73 -13.02 -7.05
C TRP A 315 9.58 -14.03 -6.77
N GLU A 316 9.24 -14.90 -7.71
CA GLU A 316 8.17 -15.90 -7.59
C GLU A 316 8.41 -16.82 -6.40
N ALA A 317 9.64 -17.34 -6.25
CA ALA A 317 10.01 -18.23 -5.17
C ALA A 317 9.86 -17.57 -3.79
N SER A 318 9.94 -16.24 -3.70
CA SER A 318 9.74 -15.49 -2.47
C SER A 318 8.26 -15.33 -2.13
N LEU A 319 7.42 -15.12 -3.15
CA LEU A 319 5.98 -14.95 -2.98
C LEU A 319 5.26 -16.33 -2.79
N VAL A 320 5.67 -17.36 -3.50
CA VAL A 320 5.10 -18.72 -3.39
C VAL A 320 6.24 -19.71 -3.14
N PRO A 321 6.71 -19.85 -1.90
CA PRO A 321 7.76 -20.81 -1.60
C PRO A 321 7.36 -22.25 -1.97
N PRO A 322 8.28 -23.05 -2.52
CA PRO A 322 7.98 -24.38 -3.07
C PRO A 322 7.48 -25.41 -2.03
N TYR A 323 7.67 -25.16 -0.74
CA TYR A 323 7.14 -26.01 0.35
C TYR A 323 5.68 -25.69 0.74
N LEU A 324 5.03 -24.79 0.01
CA LEU A 324 3.63 -24.38 0.22
C LEU A 324 2.79 -24.52 -1.07
N ALA A 325 3.38 -25.03 -2.15
CA ALA A 325 2.71 -25.27 -3.42
C ALA A 325 1.96 -26.62 -3.41
#